data_48b9d95920eacb57ca9c64e025b5ed56
#
_entry.id   48b9d95920eacb57ca9c64e025b5ed56
#
_cell.length_a   1.000
_cell.length_b   1.000
_cell.length_c   1.000
_cell.angle_alpha   90.00
_cell.angle_beta   90.00
_cell.angle_gamma   90.00
#
_symmetry.space_group_name_H-M   'P 1'
#
loop_
_entity.id
_entity.type
_entity.pdbx_description
1 polymer ?
#
loop_
_entity_poly.entity_id
_entity_poly.type
_entity_poly.pdbx_seq_one_letter_code
_entity_poly.pdbx_strand_id
1 'polypeptide(L)'
;MEASTGKILAMVSKPTFDPNTISEDWEWLTTDENSSLLNRATQGAYAPGSTFKLVTTLEYMREYSDFENYSYYCESEITHEGTTIHCAGNRAHGEENLADSLANSCNASYSNIGLMLDKEAYRKTAEELLFNKKLPSVLPYSQSKFRVDKNTTDSEIMMTAIGQGKTQISPYHMTLISAAIANGGTLMKPYLVDHTENYTGTTVKKNVPEIYETLMTSEEAAKLKEYM
;
A
#
# COMPACT_ATOMS: atom_id res chain seq x y z
N MET A 1 -10.04 -6.36 -6.46
CA MET A 1 -10.50 -7.31 -5.41
C MET A 1 -11.81 -6.80 -4.88
N GLU A 2 -12.75 -7.67 -4.57
CA GLU A 2 -13.99 -7.32 -3.88
C GLU A 2 -13.71 -7.26 -2.37
N ALA A 3 -13.90 -6.08 -1.77
CA ALA A 3 -13.45 -5.82 -0.41
C ALA A 3 -14.21 -6.67 0.64
N SER A 4 -15.51 -6.87 0.44
CA SER A 4 -16.40 -7.58 1.37
C SER A 4 -16.22 -9.11 1.39
N THR A 5 -15.59 -9.69 0.38
CA THR A 5 -15.45 -11.14 0.24
C THR A 5 -14.02 -11.64 0.14
N GLY A 6 -13.10 -10.79 -0.33
CA GLY A 6 -11.73 -11.18 -0.66
C GLY A 6 -11.56 -11.75 -2.08
N LYS A 7 -12.62 -11.82 -2.88
CA LYS A 7 -12.57 -12.35 -4.26
C LYS A 7 -11.67 -11.47 -5.14
N ILE A 8 -10.66 -12.07 -5.76
CA ILE A 8 -9.79 -11.38 -6.72
C ILE A 8 -10.52 -11.36 -8.06
N LEU A 9 -10.94 -10.15 -8.50
CA LEU A 9 -11.72 -9.97 -9.72
C LEU A 9 -10.84 -9.84 -10.96
N ALA A 10 -9.64 -9.27 -10.83
CA ALA A 10 -8.67 -9.17 -11.90
C ALA A 10 -7.25 -9.10 -11.33
N MET A 11 -6.29 -9.65 -12.06
CA MET A 11 -4.87 -9.54 -11.81
C MET A 11 -4.14 -9.54 -13.15
N VAL A 12 -3.51 -8.43 -13.49
CA VAL A 12 -2.86 -8.24 -14.80
C VAL A 12 -1.38 -7.90 -14.60
N SER A 13 -0.53 -8.58 -15.35
CA SER A 13 0.91 -8.28 -15.44
C SER A 13 1.30 -8.12 -16.90
N LYS A 14 2.08 -7.09 -17.22
CA LYS A 14 2.59 -6.79 -18.56
C LYS A 14 4.11 -6.47 -18.49
N PRO A 15 4.93 -6.83 -19.50
CA PRO A 15 4.55 -7.69 -20.63
C PRO A 15 4.14 -9.09 -20.19
N THR A 16 3.56 -9.87 -21.07
CA THR A 16 3.06 -11.22 -20.81
C THR A 16 3.64 -12.20 -21.83
N PHE A 17 3.42 -13.47 -21.62
CA PHE A 17 3.78 -14.56 -22.53
C PHE A 17 2.55 -15.41 -22.88
N ASP A 18 2.63 -16.22 -23.93
CA ASP A 18 1.63 -17.22 -24.25
C ASP A 18 1.92 -18.51 -23.47
N PRO A 19 1.04 -18.96 -22.55
CA PRO A 19 1.27 -20.19 -21.80
C PRO A 19 1.24 -21.44 -22.70
N ASN A 20 0.66 -21.39 -23.91
CA ASN A 20 0.62 -22.54 -24.83
C ASN A 20 1.96 -22.76 -25.51
N THR A 21 2.79 -21.74 -25.68
CA THR A 21 4.13 -21.82 -26.32
C THR A 21 5.28 -21.75 -25.32
N ILE A 22 4.99 -21.76 -24.01
CA ILE A 22 5.99 -21.54 -22.96
C ILE A 22 7.20 -22.48 -23.06
N SER A 23 7.00 -23.74 -23.49
CA SER A 23 8.09 -24.72 -23.64
C SER A 23 9.01 -24.37 -24.81
N GLU A 24 8.46 -23.80 -25.87
CA GLU A 24 9.22 -23.38 -27.07
C GLU A 24 9.96 -22.06 -26.81
N ASP A 25 9.31 -21.15 -26.07
CA ASP A 25 9.82 -19.82 -25.79
C ASP A 25 10.70 -19.76 -24.51
N TRP A 26 10.92 -20.87 -23.82
CA TRP A 26 11.53 -20.91 -22.50
C TRP A 26 12.90 -20.23 -22.41
N GLU A 27 13.78 -20.50 -23.37
CA GLU A 27 15.12 -19.92 -23.40
C GLU A 27 15.05 -18.39 -23.53
N TRP A 28 14.18 -17.89 -24.41
CA TRP A 28 13.92 -16.46 -24.56
C TRP A 28 13.27 -15.87 -23.29
N LEU A 29 12.24 -16.51 -22.75
CA LEU A 29 11.52 -16.00 -21.58
C LEU A 29 12.40 -15.88 -20.33
N THR A 30 13.36 -16.80 -20.16
CA THR A 30 14.29 -16.77 -19.01
C THR A 30 15.36 -15.69 -19.13
N THR A 31 15.62 -15.18 -20.32
CA THR A 31 16.61 -14.14 -20.61
C THR A 31 15.98 -12.79 -20.98
N ASP A 32 14.63 -12.72 -21.03
CA ASP A 32 13.89 -11.51 -21.39
C ASP A 32 14.17 -10.37 -20.40
N GLU A 33 14.78 -9.29 -20.90
CA GLU A 33 15.11 -8.08 -20.14
C GLU A 33 13.84 -7.42 -19.51
N ASN A 34 12.67 -7.63 -20.14
CA ASN A 34 11.41 -7.14 -19.63
C ASN A 34 10.79 -8.05 -18.57
N SER A 35 11.41 -9.19 -18.25
CA SER A 35 10.96 -10.12 -17.22
C SER A 35 9.48 -10.50 -17.36
N SER A 36 9.07 -11.00 -18.54
CA SER A 36 7.69 -11.37 -18.85
C SER A 36 7.12 -12.46 -17.93
N LEU A 37 7.98 -13.32 -17.36
CA LEU A 37 7.60 -14.35 -16.38
C LEU A 37 7.25 -13.76 -14.99
N LEU A 38 7.66 -12.52 -14.70
CA LEU A 38 7.41 -11.90 -13.40
C LEU A 38 5.94 -11.48 -13.27
N ASN A 39 5.24 -12.03 -12.29
CA ASN A 39 3.93 -11.49 -11.91
C ASN A 39 4.12 -10.17 -11.12
N ARG A 40 4.07 -9.05 -11.82
CA ARG A 40 4.30 -7.72 -11.23
C ARG A 40 3.28 -7.35 -10.17
N ALA A 41 2.07 -7.89 -10.25
CA ALA A 41 1.03 -7.62 -9.26
C ALA A 41 1.41 -8.16 -7.88
N THR A 42 1.96 -9.39 -7.81
CA THR A 42 2.29 -10.04 -6.53
C THR A 42 3.79 -10.01 -6.21
N GLN A 43 4.66 -10.07 -7.22
CA GLN A 43 6.11 -10.20 -7.03
C GLN A 43 6.88 -8.90 -7.29
N GLY A 44 6.25 -7.89 -7.92
CA GLY A 44 6.87 -6.57 -8.09
C GLY A 44 7.05 -5.90 -6.72
N ALA A 45 8.21 -5.27 -6.52
CA ALA A 45 8.55 -4.53 -5.31
C ALA A 45 8.86 -3.08 -5.70
N TYR A 46 7.92 -2.20 -5.47
CA TYR A 46 7.96 -0.81 -5.92
C TYR A 46 7.94 0.15 -4.73
N ALA A 47 8.51 1.34 -4.90
CA ALA A 47 8.24 2.44 -4.01
C ALA A 47 6.73 2.79 -4.11
N PRO A 48 5.98 2.81 -2.99
CA PRO A 48 4.54 3.04 -3.04
C PRO A 48 4.14 4.45 -3.51
N GLY A 49 5.04 5.42 -3.39
CA GLY A 49 4.72 6.82 -3.65
C GLY A 49 3.56 7.30 -2.79
N SER A 50 2.79 8.24 -3.31
CA SER A 50 1.70 8.91 -2.57
C SER A 50 0.62 7.98 -2.01
N THR A 51 0.51 6.73 -2.48
CA THR A 51 -0.42 5.77 -1.87
C THR A 51 -0.02 5.41 -0.43
N PHE A 52 1.26 5.58 -0.09
CA PHE A 52 1.76 5.34 1.27
C PHE A 52 1.30 6.40 2.28
N LYS A 53 0.89 7.56 1.82
CA LYS A 53 0.34 8.62 2.67
C LYS A 53 -0.86 8.14 3.50
N LEU A 54 -1.59 7.12 3.04
CA LEU A 54 -2.64 6.47 3.82
C LEU A 54 -2.08 5.82 5.10
N VAL A 55 -0.91 5.20 5.03
CA VAL A 55 -0.23 4.60 6.18
C VAL A 55 0.26 5.68 7.14
N THR A 56 0.84 6.75 6.58
CA THR A 56 1.31 7.92 7.34
C THR A 56 0.15 8.63 8.04
N THR A 57 -0.99 8.80 7.35
CA THR A 57 -2.21 9.38 7.93
C THR A 57 -2.75 8.53 9.08
N LEU A 58 -2.79 7.21 8.90
CA LEU A 58 -3.25 6.29 9.93
C LEU A 58 -2.41 6.43 11.21
N GLU A 59 -1.08 6.45 11.07
CA GLU A 59 -0.20 6.62 12.21
C GLU A 59 -0.40 7.99 12.88
N TYR A 60 -0.48 9.06 12.08
CA TYR A 60 -0.72 10.39 12.62
C TYR A 60 -2.02 10.46 13.43
N MET A 61 -3.12 9.87 12.94
CA MET A 61 -4.39 9.81 13.67
C MET A 61 -4.29 9.00 14.98
N ARG A 62 -3.39 8.01 15.04
CA ARG A 62 -3.18 7.18 16.24
C ARG A 62 -2.38 7.90 17.32
N GLU A 63 -1.37 8.67 16.91
CA GLU A 63 -0.51 9.41 17.85
C GLU A 63 -1.18 10.70 18.36
N TYR A 64 -1.97 11.35 17.51
CA TYR A 64 -2.53 12.67 17.80
C TYR A 64 -4.06 12.61 17.89
N SER A 65 -4.61 12.65 19.12
CA SER A 65 -6.06 12.62 19.33
C SER A 65 -6.79 13.84 18.77
N ASP A 66 -6.06 14.93 18.53
CA ASP A 66 -6.52 16.20 17.94
C ASP A 66 -6.09 16.35 16.47
N PHE A 67 -5.87 15.24 15.76
CA PHE A 67 -5.39 15.21 14.37
C PHE A 67 -6.22 16.08 13.40
N GLU A 68 -7.50 16.33 13.72
CA GLU A 68 -8.37 17.21 12.91
C GLU A 68 -7.94 18.69 12.99
N ASN A 69 -7.16 19.07 14.01
CA ASN A 69 -6.59 20.42 14.16
C ASN A 69 -5.26 20.58 13.43
N TYR A 70 -4.78 19.56 12.70
CA TYR A 70 -3.57 19.69 11.90
C TYR A 70 -3.70 20.82 10.91
N SER A 71 -2.69 21.68 10.84
CA SER A 71 -2.57 22.74 9.84
C SER A 71 -1.11 22.86 9.39
N TYR A 72 -0.91 23.02 8.10
CA TYR A 72 0.39 23.21 7.47
C TYR A 72 0.27 24.19 6.31
N TYR A 73 1.16 25.19 6.26
CA TYR A 73 1.22 26.12 5.13
C TYR A 73 2.27 25.67 4.12
N CYS A 74 1.82 25.20 2.96
CA CYS A 74 2.66 24.63 1.91
C CYS A 74 3.09 25.70 0.89
N GLU A 75 4.38 26.00 0.85
CA GLU A 75 5.02 26.91 -0.14
C GLU A 75 5.63 26.16 -1.33
N SER A 76 5.17 24.96 -1.67
CA SER A 76 5.65 24.05 -2.70
C SER A 76 6.78 23.10 -2.28
N GLU A 77 7.42 23.32 -1.15
CA GLU A 77 8.51 22.49 -0.66
C GLU A 77 8.62 22.57 0.87
N ILE A 78 9.40 21.66 1.43
CA ILE A 78 9.88 21.72 2.81
C ILE A 78 11.38 21.43 2.83
N THR A 79 12.13 22.21 3.59
CA THR A 79 13.56 21.98 3.83
C THR A 79 13.79 21.73 5.32
N HIS A 80 14.42 20.61 5.65
CA HIS A 80 14.82 20.25 7.00
C HIS A 80 16.22 19.61 6.98
N GLU A 81 17.14 20.12 7.83
CA GLU A 81 18.52 19.64 7.95
C GLU A 81 19.25 19.44 6.59
N GLY A 82 19.05 20.36 5.65
CA GLY A 82 19.69 20.32 4.33
C GLY A 82 19.02 19.39 3.31
N THR A 83 17.95 18.71 3.66
CA THR A 83 17.13 17.93 2.75
C THR A 83 15.90 18.73 2.33
N THR A 84 15.70 18.90 1.02
CA THR A 84 14.53 19.58 0.45
C THR A 84 13.63 18.56 -0.27
N ILE A 85 12.34 18.57 0.06
CA ILE A 85 11.30 17.78 -0.61
C ILE A 85 10.34 18.74 -1.30
N HIS A 86 10.18 18.57 -2.60
CA HIS A 86 9.27 19.38 -3.42
C HIS A 86 7.90 18.69 -3.61
N CYS A 87 6.85 19.48 -3.66
CA CYS A 87 5.56 19.03 -4.15
C CYS A 87 5.61 18.79 -5.67
N ALA A 88 4.72 17.95 -6.17
CA ALA A 88 4.63 17.62 -7.60
C ALA A 88 4.44 18.90 -8.44
N GLY A 89 5.27 19.07 -9.46
CA GLY A 89 5.25 20.26 -10.31
C GLY A 89 5.59 21.56 -9.59
N ASN A 90 6.25 21.51 -8.44
CA ASN A 90 6.58 22.68 -7.59
C ASN A 90 5.33 23.53 -7.26
N ARG A 91 4.19 22.87 -7.04
CA ARG A 91 2.92 23.54 -6.72
C ARG A 91 2.85 23.87 -5.23
N ALA A 92 2.65 25.14 -4.90
CA ALA A 92 2.25 25.57 -3.57
C ALA A 92 0.76 25.28 -3.35
N HIS A 93 0.40 24.69 -2.20
CA HIS A 93 -0.99 24.39 -1.87
C HIS A 93 -1.60 25.41 -0.90
N GLY A 94 -0.76 26.23 -0.24
CA GLY A 94 -1.20 27.18 0.78
C GLY A 94 -1.51 26.51 2.11
N GLU A 95 -2.51 26.99 2.82
CA GLU A 95 -2.94 26.42 4.09
C GLU A 95 -3.74 25.12 3.84
N GLU A 96 -3.32 24.03 4.48
CA GLU A 96 -3.92 22.70 4.36
C GLU A 96 -4.12 22.08 5.74
N ASN A 97 -5.29 21.52 5.98
CA ASN A 97 -5.53 20.56 7.06
C ASN A 97 -5.07 19.15 6.63
N LEU A 98 -5.29 18.14 7.48
CA LEU A 98 -4.88 16.75 7.18
C LEU A 98 -5.62 16.17 5.96
N ALA A 99 -6.92 16.45 5.82
CA ALA A 99 -7.73 15.99 4.69
C ALA A 99 -7.28 16.64 3.37
N ASP A 100 -7.08 17.97 3.37
CA ASP A 100 -6.59 18.70 2.20
C ASP A 100 -5.18 18.23 1.80
N SER A 101 -4.30 17.98 2.77
CA SER A 101 -2.96 17.45 2.55
C SER A 101 -2.99 16.09 1.84
N LEU A 102 -3.96 15.20 2.19
CA LEU A 102 -4.13 13.92 1.51
C LEU A 102 -4.73 14.11 0.12
N ALA A 103 -5.80 14.87 0.00
CA ALA A 103 -6.51 15.13 -1.26
C ALA A 103 -5.61 15.78 -2.31
N ASN A 104 -4.78 16.77 -1.90
CA ASN A 104 -3.80 17.43 -2.77
C ASN A 104 -2.51 16.62 -2.93
N SER A 105 -2.37 15.52 -2.20
CA SER A 105 -1.13 14.72 -2.17
C SER A 105 0.11 15.56 -1.86
N CYS A 106 0.02 16.49 -0.91
CA CYS A 106 1.05 17.44 -0.57
C CYS A 106 2.29 16.75 0.02
N ASN A 107 3.42 16.80 -0.68
CA ASN A 107 4.65 16.19 -0.21
C ASN A 107 5.25 16.96 0.97
N ALA A 108 5.19 18.28 0.94
CA ALA A 108 5.74 19.13 2.01
C ALA A 108 5.02 18.87 3.34
N SER A 109 3.67 18.84 3.33
CA SER A 109 2.87 18.53 4.51
C SER A 109 3.15 17.13 5.04
N TYR A 110 3.18 16.10 4.17
CA TYR A 110 3.45 14.74 4.60
C TYR A 110 4.89 14.50 5.09
N SER A 111 5.86 15.22 4.53
CA SER A 111 7.22 15.22 5.07
C SER A 111 7.27 15.84 6.48
N ASN A 112 6.51 16.93 6.70
CA ASN A 112 6.35 17.52 8.03
C ASN A 112 5.67 16.55 9.00
N ILE A 113 4.59 15.89 8.60
CA ILE A 113 3.94 14.84 9.40
C ILE A 113 4.96 13.74 9.77
N GLY A 114 5.73 13.27 8.80
CA GLY A 114 6.76 12.26 9.06
C GLY A 114 7.75 12.65 10.15
N LEU A 115 8.17 13.92 10.20
CA LEU A 115 9.06 14.45 11.24
C LEU A 115 8.41 14.50 12.63
N MET A 116 7.09 14.51 12.70
CA MET A 116 6.33 14.54 13.96
C MET A 116 6.12 13.14 14.56
N LEU A 117 6.14 12.07 13.73
CA LEU A 117 5.80 10.71 14.14
C LEU A 117 6.89 10.06 15.00
N ASP A 118 6.46 9.26 15.99
CA ASP A 118 7.34 8.31 16.67
C ASP A 118 7.73 7.17 15.73
N LYS A 119 9.03 6.96 15.53
CA LYS A 119 9.55 6.00 14.55
C LYS A 119 9.18 4.55 14.87
N GLU A 120 9.10 4.18 16.14
CA GLU A 120 8.73 2.83 16.58
C GLU A 120 7.22 2.58 16.43
N ALA A 121 6.38 3.58 16.77
CA ALA A 121 4.95 3.52 16.59
C ALA A 121 4.61 3.43 15.08
N TYR A 122 5.26 4.22 14.24
CA TYR A 122 5.10 4.18 12.79
C TYR A 122 5.48 2.81 12.19
N ARG A 123 6.59 2.22 12.68
CA ARG A 123 6.97 0.86 12.30
C ARG A 123 5.91 -0.15 12.70
N LYS A 124 5.37 -0.05 13.90
CA LYS A 124 4.33 -0.94 14.42
C LYS A 124 3.05 -0.86 13.56
N THR A 125 2.58 0.34 13.23
CA THR A 125 1.43 0.54 12.34
C THR A 125 1.67 -0.06 10.96
N ALA A 126 2.86 0.13 10.37
CA ALA A 126 3.19 -0.52 9.10
C ALA A 126 3.17 -2.06 9.22
N GLU A 127 3.67 -2.63 10.32
CA GLU A 127 3.62 -4.07 10.58
C GLU A 127 2.18 -4.58 10.82
N GLU A 128 1.32 -3.80 11.45
CA GLU A 128 -0.11 -4.13 11.57
C GLU A 128 -0.81 -4.14 10.19
N LEU A 129 -0.35 -3.31 9.27
CA LEU A 129 -0.76 -3.33 7.87
C LEU A 129 -0.01 -4.37 7.01
N LEU A 130 0.64 -5.35 7.63
CA LEU A 130 1.34 -6.50 7.03
C LEU A 130 2.68 -6.18 6.33
N PHE A 131 3.26 -4.99 6.48
CA PHE A 131 4.66 -4.80 6.09
C PHE A 131 5.57 -5.70 6.94
N ASN A 132 6.64 -6.19 6.35
CA ASN A 132 7.59 -7.10 6.99
C ASN A 132 6.97 -8.43 7.48
N LYS A 133 5.70 -8.70 7.16
CA LYS A 133 4.97 -9.91 7.53
C LYS A 133 4.55 -10.74 6.30
N LYS A 134 4.07 -11.94 6.55
CA LYS A 134 3.50 -12.79 5.50
C LYS A 134 2.15 -12.24 5.05
N LEU A 135 1.94 -12.23 3.72
CA LEU A 135 0.65 -11.87 3.14
C LEU A 135 -0.23 -13.11 2.93
N PRO A 136 -1.55 -12.98 3.03
CA PRO A 136 -2.50 -14.03 2.68
C PRO A 136 -2.55 -14.22 1.16
N SER A 137 -1.67 -15.06 0.61
CA SER A 137 -1.61 -15.32 -0.83
C SER A 137 -1.41 -16.80 -1.10
N VAL A 138 -2.11 -17.31 -2.12
CA VAL A 138 -1.89 -18.66 -2.68
C VAL A 138 -0.89 -18.61 -3.85
N LEU A 139 -0.54 -17.41 -4.32
CA LEU A 139 0.44 -17.19 -5.37
C LEU A 139 1.79 -16.81 -4.77
N PRO A 140 2.90 -17.08 -5.47
CA PRO A 140 4.19 -16.51 -5.13
C PRO A 140 4.12 -14.98 -5.06
N TYR A 141 4.72 -14.38 -4.05
CA TYR A 141 4.73 -12.94 -3.85
C TYR A 141 6.06 -12.45 -3.23
N SER A 142 6.35 -11.18 -3.42
CA SER A 142 7.44 -10.50 -2.72
C SER A 142 6.91 -9.87 -1.44
N GLN A 143 7.62 -10.10 -0.33
CA GLN A 143 7.30 -9.47 0.94
C GLN A 143 7.56 -7.97 0.87
N SER A 144 6.57 -7.18 1.25
CA SER A 144 6.72 -5.72 1.35
C SER A 144 7.61 -5.33 2.53
N LYS A 145 8.39 -4.28 2.34
CA LYS A 145 9.42 -3.84 3.30
C LYS A 145 9.15 -2.43 3.76
N PHE A 146 9.11 -2.26 5.06
CA PHE A 146 9.15 -0.97 5.74
C PHE A 146 10.40 -0.93 6.63
N ARG A 147 11.27 0.05 6.41
CA ARG A 147 12.59 0.12 7.04
C ARG A 147 12.76 1.42 7.82
N VAL A 148 11.94 1.57 8.84
CA VAL A 148 12.08 2.65 9.83
C VAL A 148 12.45 2.01 11.16
N ASP A 149 13.46 2.57 11.81
CA ASP A 149 13.89 2.24 13.16
C ASP A 149 14.40 3.50 13.89
N LYS A 150 14.83 3.36 15.11
CA LYS A 150 15.34 4.47 15.94
C LYS A 150 16.54 5.23 15.34
N ASN A 151 17.28 4.62 14.40
CA ASN A 151 18.45 5.21 13.76
C ASN A 151 18.09 5.88 12.42
N THR A 152 16.84 5.77 11.96
CA THR A 152 16.37 6.41 10.73
C THR A 152 16.52 7.92 10.84
N THR A 153 17.21 8.53 9.88
CA THR A 153 17.44 9.99 9.85
C THR A 153 16.17 10.75 9.51
N ASP A 154 16.15 12.04 9.81
CA ASP A 154 15.00 12.90 9.47
C ASP A 154 14.79 12.98 7.96
N SER A 155 15.87 13.04 7.18
CA SER A 155 15.80 12.94 5.71
C SER A 155 15.12 11.65 5.24
N GLU A 156 15.48 10.51 5.83
CA GLU A 156 14.88 9.22 5.49
C GLU A 156 13.41 9.13 5.90
N ILE A 157 13.03 9.71 7.06
CA ILE A 157 11.63 9.70 7.51
C ILE A 157 10.75 10.60 6.63
N MET A 158 11.24 11.78 6.23
CA MET A 158 10.56 12.67 5.28
C MET A 158 10.26 11.94 3.96
N MET A 159 11.25 11.24 3.39
CA MET A 159 11.08 10.43 2.19
C MET A 159 10.12 9.27 2.40
N THR A 160 10.21 8.59 3.53
CA THR A 160 9.33 7.46 3.85
C THR A 160 7.88 7.88 3.97
N ALA A 161 7.60 9.02 4.61
CA ALA A 161 6.25 9.53 4.81
C ALA A 161 5.49 9.82 3.50
N ILE A 162 6.21 10.10 2.42
CA ILE A 162 5.66 10.27 1.06
C ILE A 162 5.77 9.01 0.19
N GLY A 163 6.14 7.87 0.79
CA GLY A 163 6.24 6.57 0.10
C GLY A 163 7.44 6.43 -0.83
N GLN A 164 8.51 7.16 -0.56
CA GLN A 164 9.79 7.08 -1.26
C GLN A 164 10.85 6.42 -0.36
N GLY A 165 12.09 6.45 -0.78
CA GLY A 165 13.20 5.90 0.00
C GLY A 165 13.25 4.37 -0.03
N LYS A 166 13.39 3.74 1.14
CA LYS A 166 13.64 2.29 1.29
C LYS A 166 12.37 1.44 1.42
N THR A 167 11.18 2.07 1.44
CA THR A 167 9.88 1.37 1.52
C THR A 167 9.55 0.72 0.19
N GLN A 168 9.18 -0.55 0.22
CA GLN A 168 8.80 -1.32 -0.96
C GLN A 168 7.50 -2.08 -0.72
N ILE A 169 6.62 -2.05 -1.69
CA ILE A 169 5.32 -2.73 -1.65
C ILE A 169 4.98 -3.33 -3.01
N SER A 170 4.24 -4.43 -3.02
CA SER A 170 3.63 -4.94 -4.25
C SER A 170 2.25 -4.30 -4.48
N PRO A 171 1.78 -4.18 -5.74
CA PRO A 171 0.40 -3.76 -6.03
C PRO A 171 -0.64 -4.62 -5.34
N TYR A 172 -0.37 -5.91 -5.20
CA TYR A 172 -1.22 -6.84 -4.46
C TYR A 172 -1.37 -6.42 -2.99
N HIS A 173 -0.27 -6.15 -2.29
CA HIS A 173 -0.33 -5.74 -0.88
C HIS A 173 -1.05 -4.39 -0.71
N MET A 174 -0.78 -3.41 -1.58
CA MET A 174 -1.52 -2.14 -1.53
C MET A 174 -3.03 -2.35 -1.77
N THR A 175 -3.40 -3.30 -2.63
CA THR A 175 -4.80 -3.70 -2.83
C THR A 175 -5.42 -4.28 -1.55
N LEU A 176 -4.66 -5.08 -0.77
CA LEU A 176 -5.14 -5.62 0.50
C LEU A 176 -5.42 -4.51 1.52
N ILE A 177 -4.53 -3.53 1.65
CA ILE A 177 -4.71 -2.36 2.53
C ILE A 177 -5.94 -1.56 2.10
N SER A 178 -6.05 -1.23 0.81
CA SER A 178 -7.19 -0.47 0.27
C SER A 178 -8.52 -1.22 0.46
N ALA A 179 -8.51 -2.55 0.30
CA ALA A 179 -9.69 -3.37 0.54
C ALA A 179 -10.10 -3.39 2.03
N ALA A 180 -9.13 -3.44 2.94
CA ALA A 180 -9.42 -3.34 4.37
C ALA A 180 -10.02 -1.99 4.73
N ILE A 181 -9.49 -0.87 4.21
CA ILE A 181 -10.08 0.47 4.39
C ILE A 181 -11.52 0.48 3.89
N ALA A 182 -11.77 -0.01 2.67
CA ALA A 182 -13.11 -0.05 2.07
C ALA A 182 -14.09 -0.93 2.87
N ASN A 183 -13.60 -1.95 3.58
CA ASN A 183 -14.36 -2.93 4.36
C ASN A 183 -14.33 -2.67 5.87
N GLY A 184 -14.25 -1.39 6.28
CA GLY A 184 -14.33 -0.99 7.69
C GLY A 184 -13.19 -1.52 8.56
N GLY A 185 -11.98 -1.60 8.00
CA GLY A 185 -10.76 -2.02 8.69
C GLY A 185 -10.48 -3.54 8.63
N THR A 186 -11.43 -4.33 8.13
CA THR A 186 -11.34 -5.79 8.09
C THR A 186 -10.83 -6.29 6.74
N LEU A 187 -9.71 -6.97 6.74
CA LEU A 187 -9.17 -7.67 5.56
C LEU A 187 -9.80 -9.05 5.44
N MET A 188 -10.47 -9.30 4.33
CA MET A 188 -10.94 -10.62 3.96
C MET A 188 -9.81 -11.44 3.34
N LYS A 189 -9.80 -12.77 3.59
CA LYS A 189 -8.82 -13.68 3.00
C LYS A 189 -8.97 -13.75 1.48
N PRO A 190 -7.95 -13.36 0.72
CA PRO A 190 -8.05 -13.33 -0.73
C PRO A 190 -8.17 -14.71 -1.35
N TYR A 191 -8.97 -14.84 -2.40
CA TYR A 191 -9.09 -16.08 -3.16
C TYR A 191 -9.32 -15.83 -4.66
N LEU A 192 -8.91 -16.81 -5.47
CA LEU A 192 -9.02 -16.81 -6.94
C LEU A 192 -10.10 -17.75 -7.43
N VAL A 193 -10.24 -18.93 -6.76
CA VAL A 193 -11.16 -19.97 -7.16
C VAL A 193 -12.47 -19.81 -6.39
N ASP A 194 -13.53 -19.45 -7.09
CA ASP A 194 -14.87 -19.27 -6.53
C ASP A 194 -15.49 -20.61 -6.12
N HIS A 195 -15.48 -21.57 -7.04
CA HIS A 195 -15.97 -22.90 -6.81
C HIS A 195 -15.29 -23.91 -7.73
N THR A 196 -15.47 -25.19 -7.43
CA THR A 196 -15.11 -26.32 -8.32
C THR A 196 -16.33 -27.12 -8.64
N GLU A 197 -16.42 -27.59 -9.90
CA GLU A 197 -17.52 -28.41 -10.40
C GLU A 197 -17.01 -29.77 -10.84
N ASN A 198 -17.89 -30.77 -10.81
CA ASN A 198 -17.63 -32.03 -11.48
C ASN A 198 -17.91 -31.95 -12.98
N TYR A 199 -17.68 -33.01 -13.72
CA TYR A 199 -17.86 -33.08 -15.17
C TYR A 199 -19.33 -32.89 -15.64
N THR A 200 -20.31 -32.99 -14.73
CA THR A 200 -21.73 -32.71 -15.01
C THR A 200 -22.16 -31.28 -14.68
N GLY A 201 -21.25 -30.43 -14.24
CA GLY A 201 -21.55 -29.04 -13.88
C GLY A 201 -22.12 -28.88 -12.46
N THR A 202 -22.07 -29.93 -11.64
CA THR A 202 -22.52 -29.84 -10.25
C THR A 202 -21.41 -29.28 -9.39
N THR A 203 -21.69 -28.22 -8.65
CA THR A 203 -20.71 -27.64 -7.69
C THR A 203 -20.35 -28.64 -6.62
N VAL A 204 -19.07 -29.00 -6.55
CA VAL A 204 -18.51 -29.93 -5.55
C VAL A 204 -18.01 -29.17 -4.32
N LYS A 205 -17.41 -27.99 -4.54
CA LYS A 205 -16.89 -27.13 -3.46
C LYS A 205 -17.07 -25.66 -3.86
N LYS A 206 -17.60 -24.88 -2.95
CA LYS A 206 -17.69 -23.41 -3.08
C LYS A 206 -16.80 -22.76 -2.05
N ASN A 207 -16.07 -21.70 -2.44
CA ASN A 207 -15.33 -20.89 -1.49
C ASN A 207 -16.32 -20.04 -0.66
N VAL A 208 -16.08 -19.97 0.64
CA VAL A 208 -16.84 -19.13 1.56
C VAL A 208 -15.91 -18.00 2.00
N PRO A 209 -16.33 -16.73 1.92
CA PRO A 209 -15.53 -15.62 2.42
C PRO A 209 -15.16 -15.80 3.89
N GLU A 210 -13.88 -15.60 4.20
CA GLU A 210 -13.33 -15.70 5.54
C GLU A 210 -12.62 -14.39 5.89
N ILE A 211 -12.75 -13.94 7.14
CA ILE A 211 -11.93 -12.83 7.66
C ILE A 211 -10.49 -13.35 7.81
N TYR A 212 -9.52 -12.56 7.31
CA TYR A 212 -8.11 -12.84 7.53
C TYR A 212 -7.63 -12.16 8.81
N GLU A 213 -7.79 -10.84 8.90
CA GLU A 213 -7.33 -10.04 10.04
C GLU A 213 -8.02 -8.67 10.06
N THR A 214 -8.16 -8.06 11.23
CA THR A 214 -8.55 -6.66 11.35
C THR A 214 -7.28 -5.81 11.39
N LEU A 215 -7.07 -4.97 10.36
CA LEU A 215 -5.85 -4.18 10.20
C LEU A 215 -5.94 -2.80 10.87
N MET A 216 -7.14 -2.30 11.07
CA MET A 216 -7.43 -1.02 11.72
C MET A 216 -8.86 -1.02 12.26
N THR A 217 -9.20 -0.06 13.12
CA THR A 217 -10.58 0.08 13.63
C THR A 217 -11.53 0.57 12.54
N SER A 218 -12.84 0.41 12.77
CA SER A 218 -13.87 0.91 11.85
C SER A 218 -13.88 2.43 11.76
N GLU A 219 -13.56 3.11 12.85
CA GLU A 219 -13.44 4.57 12.92
C GLU A 219 -12.24 5.07 12.10
N GLU A 220 -11.07 4.43 12.25
CA GLU A 220 -9.89 4.73 11.44
C GLU A 220 -10.15 4.52 9.95
N ALA A 221 -10.76 3.40 9.58
CA ALA A 221 -11.12 3.09 8.21
C ALA A 221 -12.13 4.09 7.63
N ALA A 222 -13.15 4.49 8.42
CA ALA A 222 -14.14 5.48 8.01
C ALA A 222 -13.49 6.84 7.75
N LYS A 223 -12.57 7.27 8.64
CA LYS A 223 -11.87 8.56 8.50
C LYS A 223 -10.92 8.56 7.30
N LEU A 224 -10.14 7.50 7.09
CA LEU A 224 -9.31 7.35 5.88
C LEU A 224 -10.15 7.40 4.61
N LYS A 225 -11.30 6.71 4.59
CA LYS A 225 -12.21 6.70 3.45
C LYS A 225 -12.84 8.07 3.18
N GLU A 226 -13.10 8.85 4.23
CA GLU A 226 -13.58 10.24 4.10
C GLU A 226 -12.54 11.12 3.41
N TYR A 227 -11.25 10.93 3.72
CA TYR A 227 -10.16 11.74 3.18
C TYR A 227 -9.68 11.32 1.78
N MET A 228 -10.06 10.10 1.31
CA MET A 228 -9.74 9.55 -0.02
C MET A 228 -10.69 10.06 -1.11
#